data_d036c536380f6670ca64e4bf68094305
#
_entry.id   d036c536380f6670ca64e4bf68094305
#
_cell.length_a   1.000
_cell.length_b   1.000
_cell.length_c   1.000
_cell.angle_alpha   90.00
_cell.angle_beta   90.00
_cell.angle_gamma   90.00
#
_symmetry.space_group_name_H-M   'P 1'
#
loop_
_entity.id
_entity.type
_entity.pdbx_description
1 polymer ?
#
loop_
_entity_poly.entity_id
_entity_poly.type
_entity_poly.pdbx_seq_one_letter_code
_entity_poly.pdbx_strand_id
1 'polypeptide(L)'
;MSVMHNDVEYTFRQDSDFFYLTGFNEPNAVAVLSPNHEEHQFVLFVEPKDLEKEIWTGYRTGVEAAKEKYGADEAYSIEELDEKLPEYLLAGDRIYYRLGRDEGFNNRIIRHWRKLMATYPKRGTGPVALEDPSPILHPMRLVKTPEELAVMRQAAKIAIEAHNLAMEVAKPGRYEYEVQAEIERVFARNGGSPAYPSIVASGGNACILHYVENQSQMQDGDLLLIDAGCSYQYYNSDITRTFPVGGQFSPEQQTIYEIVLEAQKQAIEQVRPGIPYNEHHDAAVRVIVEGLLDLGLLSGDMDEIIEEEKYKPFFMHKTGHWLGLDVHDVGVYKHGEENWQVLQPGNVLTVEPGIYISPYIKPVEGQPEVDAKWHGIGVRIEDDVLVTAEGGEILTAGVPKLVEDLVRE
;
A
#
# COMPACT_ATOMS: atom_id res chain seq x y z
N MET A 1 -4.40 -21.92 3.17
CA MET A 1 -4.64 -21.02 2.00
C MET A 1 -6.12 -20.76 1.91
N SER A 2 -6.56 -19.60 1.44
CA SER A 2 -7.99 -19.33 1.22
C SER A 2 -8.43 -19.90 -0.12
N VAL A 3 -9.62 -20.53 -0.14
CA VAL A 3 -10.19 -21.17 -1.32
C VAL A 3 -11.01 -20.15 -2.09
N MET A 4 -10.79 -20.05 -3.40
CA MET A 4 -11.57 -19.21 -4.30
C MET A 4 -12.93 -19.89 -4.59
N HIS A 5 -12.90 -21.13 -5.02
CA HIS A 5 -14.07 -22.01 -5.19
C HIS A 5 -13.63 -23.48 -5.27
N ASN A 6 -14.42 -24.39 -4.70
CA ASN A 6 -14.15 -25.84 -4.66
C ASN A 6 -12.73 -26.18 -4.21
N ASP A 7 -11.89 -26.63 -5.15
CA ASP A 7 -10.49 -27.00 -4.98
C ASP A 7 -9.50 -25.99 -5.58
N VAL A 8 -9.98 -24.85 -6.06
CA VAL A 8 -9.15 -23.77 -6.59
C VAL A 8 -8.83 -22.78 -5.48
N GLU A 9 -7.55 -22.58 -5.21
CA GLU A 9 -7.04 -21.67 -4.18
C GLU A 9 -6.67 -20.32 -4.80
N TYR A 10 -6.74 -19.24 -3.97
CA TYR A 10 -6.10 -17.97 -4.33
C TYR A 10 -4.58 -18.14 -4.36
N THR A 11 -3.93 -17.34 -5.20
CA THR A 11 -2.46 -17.26 -5.16
C THR A 11 -1.99 -16.91 -3.75
N PHE A 12 -1.08 -17.73 -3.23
CA PHE A 12 -0.54 -17.51 -1.89
C PHE A 12 0.30 -16.23 -1.86
N ARG A 13 0.08 -15.41 -0.84
CA ARG A 13 0.93 -14.30 -0.46
C ARG A 13 1.25 -14.42 1.02
N GLN A 14 2.55 -14.41 1.34
CA GLN A 14 3.02 -14.50 2.72
C GLN A 14 2.60 -13.27 3.53
N ASP A 15 2.44 -13.46 4.85
CA ASP A 15 2.30 -12.35 5.80
C ASP A 15 3.51 -11.43 5.70
N SER A 16 3.28 -10.12 5.63
CA SER A 16 4.34 -9.14 5.38
C SER A 16 5.35 -9.06 6.51
N ASP A 17 4.93 -9.17 7.79
CA ASP A 17 5.85 -9.19 8.92
C ASP A 17 6.69 -10.47 8.92
N PHE A 18 6.08 -11.62 8.61
CA PHE A 18 6.79 -12.89 8.50
C PHE A 18 7.82 -12.85 7.35
N PHE A 19 7.41 -12.35 6.18
CA PHE A 19 8.29 -12.21 5.04
C PHE A 19 9.45 -11.24 5.32
N TYR A 20 9.16 -10.11 5.97
CA TYR A 20 10.18 -9.12 6.38
C TYR A 20 11.28 -9.74 7.24
N LEU A 21 10.90 -10.61 8.19
CA LEU A 21 11.82 -11.23 9.11
C LEU A 21 12.60 -12.41 8.52
N THR A 22 12.02 -13.11 7.53
CA THR A 22 12.53 -14.43 7.11
C THR A 22 12.87 -14.54 5.63
N GLY A 23 12.23 -13.74 4.78
CA GLY A 23 12.24 -13.91 3.32
C GLY A 23 11.56 -15.21 2.85
N PHE A 24 10.99 -16.02 3.76
CA PHE A 24 10.39 -17.31 3.42
C PHE A 24 8.98 -17.16 2.85
N ASN A 25 8.75 -17.69 1.65
CA ASN A 25 7.52 -17.47 0.88
C ASN A 25 6.79 -18.79 0.55
N GLU A 26 6.58 -19.62 1.56
CA GLU A 26 5.75 -20.83 1.42
C GLU A 26 4.71 -20.86 2.54
N PRO A 27 3.52 -21.47 2.30
CA PRO A 27 2.48 -21.58 3.31
C PRO A 27 2.87 -22.53 4.46
N ASN A 28 2.05 -22.51 5.52
CA ASN A 28 2.17 -23.40 6.68
C ASN A 28 3.57 -23.38 7.33
N ALA A 29 4.16 -22.21 7.48
CA ALA A 29 5.44 -22.02 8.12
C ALA A 29 5.30 -21.23 9.42
N VAL A 30 6.22 -21.47 10.36
CA VAL A 30 6.37 -20.71 11.61
C VAL A 30 7.82 -20.34 11.78
N ALA A 31 8.08 -19.06 12.08
CA ALA A 31 9.40 -18.60 12.48
C ALA A 31 9.42 -18.33 13.98
N VAL A 32 10.50 -18.72 14.63
CA VAL A 32 10.76 -18.43 16.03
C VAL A 32 12.08 -17.68 16.14
N LEU A 33 12.03 -16.46 16.65
CA LEU A 33 13.20 -15.68 17.02
C LEU A 33 13.36 -15.75 18.52
N SER A 34 14.38 -16.43 19.00
CA SER A 34 14.66 -16.67 20.43
C SER A 34 16.09 -16.23 20.78
N PRO A 35 16.37 -14.93 20.87
CA PRO A 35 17.73 -14.40 20.97
C PRO A 35 18.47 -14.84 22.25
N ASN A 36 17.76 -15.34 23.25
CA ASN A 36 18.34 -15.85 24.49
C ASN A 36 18.55 -17.37 24.47
N HIS A 37 18.18 -18.08 23.40
CA HIS A 37 18.44 -19.50 23.27
C HIS A 37 19.93 -19.72 22.99
N GLU A 38 20.55 -20.71 23.70
CA GLU A 38 22.01 -20.90 23.67
C GLU A 38 22.56 -21.31 22.31
N GLU A 39 21.79 -22.09 21.54
CA GLU A 39 22.25 -22.71 20.28
C GLU A 39 21.51 -22.16 19.05
N HIS A 40 20.18 -21.96 19.16
CA HIS A 40 19.33 -21.65 18.00
C HIS A 40 18.53 -20.37 18.25
N GLN A 41 18.98 -19.26 17.72
CA GLN A 41 18.32 -17.96 17.90
C GLN A 41 17.24 -17.69 16.82
N PHE A 42 17.41 -18.25 15.63
CA PHE A 42 16.45 -18.20 14.55
C PHE A 42 16.09 -19.62 14.07
N VAL A 43 14.83 -19.98 14.20
CA VAL A 43 14.32 -21.31 13.88
C VAL A 43 13.14 -21.23 12.92
N LEU A 44 13.15 -22.07 11.90
CA LEU A 44 12.04 -22.22 10.96
C LEU A 44 11.37 -23.59 11.15
N PHE A 45 10.05 -23.58 11.21
CA PHE A 45 9.20 -24.75 11.07
C PHE A 45 8.52 -24.68 9.71
N VAL A 46 8.77 -25.66 8.84
CA VAL A 46 8.32 -25.64 7.45
C VAL A 46 7.71 -26.98 7.05
N GLU A 47 6.95 -27.00 5.97
CA GLU A 47 6.47 -28.27 5.42
C GLU A 47 7.66 -29.12 4.93
N PRO A 48 7.72 -30.42 5.29
CA PRO A 48 8.75 -31.32 4.79
C PRO A 48 8.59 -31.55 3.30
N LYS A 49 9.66 -31.93 2.62
CA LYS A 49 9.58 -32.42 1.24
C LYS A 49 8.68 -33.65 1.16
N ASP A 50 7.74 -33.58 0.20
CA ASP A 50 6.77 -34.63 -0.06
C ASP A 50 6.52 -34.70 -1.57
N LEU A 51 7.18 -35.62 -2.23
CA LEU A 51 7.14 -35.77 -3.70
C LEU A 51 5.74 -36.05 -4.25
N GLU A 52 4.87 -36.68 -3.48
CA GLU A 52 3.49 -36.91 -3.90
C GLU A 52 2.69 -35.62 -3.88
N LYS A 53 2.86 -34.79 -2.85
CA LYS A 53 2.21 -33.48 -2.75
C LYS A 53 2.80 -32.47 -3.73
N GLU A 54 4.13 -32.51 -3.97
CA GLU A 54 4.79 -31.60 -4.92
C GLU A 54 4.29 -31.78 -6.37
N ILE A 55 3.81 -32.95 -6.74
CA ILE A 55 3.15 -33.21 -8.03
C ILE A 55 1.89 -32.32 -8.19
N TRP A 56 1.20 -32.01 -7.09
CA TRP A 56 -0.05 -31.26 -7.11
C TRP A 56 0.10 -29.77 -6.82
N THR A 57 1.00 -29.42 -5.88
CA THR A 57 1.08 -28.06 -5.33
C THR A 57 2.40 -27.33 -5.64
N GLY A 58 3.30 -27.95 -6.41
CA GLY A 58 4.62 -27.40 -6.72
C GLY A 58 5.69 -27.77 -5.69
N TYR A 59 6.91 -27.32 -5.96
CA TYR A 59 8.07 -27.65 -5.14
C TYR A 59 7.98 -27.04 -3.74
N ARG A 60 8.50 -27.78 -2.75
CA ARG A 60 8.69 -27.34 -1.38
C ARG A 60 10.16 -27.19 -1.07
N THR A 61 10.51 -26.15 -0.34
CA THR A 61 11.89 -25.95 0.13
C THR A 61 12.35 -27.13 1.01
N GLY A 62 11.48 -27.58 1.94
CA GLY A 62 11.81 -28.65 2.89
C GLY A 62 12.76 -28.17 3.99
N VAL A 63 12.98 -29.01 4.98
CA VAL A 63 13.67 -28.65 6.24
C VAL A 63 15.14 -28.27 5.99
N GLU A 64 15.90 -29.13 5.31
CA GLU A 64 17.35 -28.93 5.11
C GLU A 64 17.62 -27.66 4.29
N ALA A 65 16.92 -27.49 3.18
CA ALA A 65 17.10 -26.32 2.33
C ALA A 65 16.58 -25.02 2.97
N ALA A 66 15.56 -25.10 3.84
CA ALA A 66 15.09 -23.94 4.59
C ALA A 66 16.19 -23.40 5.53
N LYS A 67 16.90 -24.29 6.23
CA LYS A 67 18.04 -23.92 7.08
C LYS A 67 19.15 -23.24 6.27
N GLU A 68 19.58 -23.86 5.19
CA GLU A 68 20.71 -23.36 4.38
C GLU A 68 20.38 -22.06 3.65
N LYS A 69 19.19 -21.96 3.04
CA LYS A 69 18.83 -20.86 2.14
C LYS A 69 18.39 -19.59 2.89
N TYR A 70 17.75 -19.75 4.05
CA TYR A 70 17.17 -18.62 4.79
C TYR A 70 17.96 -18.24 6.04
N GLY A 71 19.12 -18.88 6.28
CA GLY A 71 20.01 -18.55 7.37
C GLY A 71 19.46 -18.89 8.76
N ALA A 72 18.54 -19.84 8.87
CA ALA A 72 18.07 -20.32 10.14
C ALA A 72 19.16 -21.16 10.84
N ASP A 73 19.32 -21.00 12.15
CA ASP A 73 20.21 -21.80 12.95
C ASP A 73 19.74 -23.25 12.98
N GLU A 74 18.42 -23.45 12.99
CA GLU A 74 17.79 -24.76 12.90
C GLU A 74 16.47 -24.69 12.14
N ALA A 75 16.09 -25.81 11.51
CA ALA A 75 14.79 -25.97 10.89
C ALA A 75 14.19 -27.34 11.23
N TYR A 76 12.87 -27.36 11.40
CA TYR A 76 12.10 -28.56 11.71
C TYR A 76 10.91 -28.72 10.78
N SER A 77 10.38 -29.94 10.70
CA SER A 77 9.07 -30.13 10.13
C SER A 77 8.00 -29.36 10.93
N ILE A 78 7.04 -28.76 10.26
CA ILE A 78 5.90 -28.10 10.92
C ILE A 78 5.11 -29.06 11.82
N GLU A 79 5.18 -30.35 11.55
CA GLU A 79 4.56 -31.41 12.35
C GLU A 79 5.20 -31.54 13.75
N GLU A 80 6.47 -31.15 13.91
CA GLU A 80 7.21 -31.17 15.16
C GLU A 80 7.01 -29.92 16.01
N LEU A 81 6.23 -28.93 15.53
CA LEU A 81 6.04 -27.63 16.20
C LEU A 81 5.61 -27.76 17.66
N ASP A 82 4.60 -28.61 17.95
CA ASP A 82 4.07 -28.76 19.31
C ASP A 82 5.08 -29.43 20.27
N GLU A 83 6.05 -30.17 19.75
CA GLU A 83 7.13 -30.81 20.52
C GLU A 83 8.26 -29.83 20.82
N LYS A 84 8.73 -29.11 19.82
CA LYS A 84 9.93 -28.27 19.87
C LYS A 84 9.68 -26.86 20.39
N LEU A 85 8.53 -26.24 20.04
CA LEU A 85 8.23 -24.85 20.40
C LEU A 85 8.38 -24.52 21.90
N PRO A 86 7.97 -25.38 22.87
CA PRO A 86 8.11 -25.07 24.29
C PRO A 86 9.55 -24.79 24.75
N GLU A 87 10.54 -25.39 24.15
CA GLU A 87 11.96 -25.17 24.44
C GLU A 87 12.36 -23.72 24.17
N TYR A 88 12.02 -23.23 22.99
CA TYR A 88 12.31 -21.85 22.58
C TYR A 88 11.53 -20.81 23.37
N LEU A 89 10.27 -21.10 23.72
CA LEU A 89 9.46 -20.22 24.55
C LEU A 89 10.03 -20.10 25.98
N LEU A 90 10.70 -21.13 26.49
CA LEU A 90 11.31 -21.11 27.82
C LEU A 90 12.54 -20.20 27.91
N ALA A 91 13.22 -19.95 26.81
CA ALA A 91 14.40 -19.10 26.77
C ALA A 91 14.09 -17.59 26.96
N GLY A 92 12.82 -17.20 26.84
CA GLY A 92 12.36 -15.81 27.01
C GLY A 92 11.48 -15.61 28.22
N ASP A 93 11.35 -14.37 28.64
CA ASP A 93 10.40 -13.91 29.69
C ASP A 93 9.07 -13.40 29.11
N ARG A 94 9.00 -13.20 27.79
CA ARG A 94 7.82 -12.73 27.04
C ARG A 94 7.71 -13.48 25.73
N ILE A 95 6.49 -13.60 25.24
CA ILE A 95 6.16 -14.09 23.89
C ILE A 95 5.62 -12.91 23.10
N TYR A 96 6.30 -12.55 22.02
CA TYR A 96 5.79 -11.60 21.04
C TYR A 96 5.03 -12.35 19.96
N TYR A 97 3.71 -12.20 19.95
CA TYR A 97 2.82 -12.88 18.99
C TYR A 97 1.55 -12.08 18.78
N ARG A 98 1.19 -11.85 17.51
CA ARG A 98 -0.05 -11.15 17.15
C ARG A 98 -1.25 -12.08 17.26
N LEU A 99 -2.03 -11.91 18.33
CA LEU A 99 -3.31 -12.60 18.51
C LEU A 99 -4.36 -12.06 17.52
N GLY A 100 -5.32 -12.92 17.13
CA GLY A 100 -6.50 -12.53 16.37
C GLY A 100 -6.45 -12.84 14.88
N ARG A 101 -5.30 -13.26 14.32
CA ARG A 101 -5.17 -13.60 12.89
C ARG A 101 -5.62 -15.01 12.53
N ASP A 102 -5.26 -16.00 13.36
CA ASP A 102 -5.61 -17.40 13.17
C ASP A 102 -6.05 -18.00 14.51
N GLU A 103 -7.31 -18.39 14.60
CA GLU A 103 -7.88 -18.90 15.86
C GLU A 103 -7.24 -20.23 16.29
N GLY A 104 -6.94 -21.11 15.35
CA GLY A 104 -6.31 -22.40 15.63
C GLY A 104 -4.90 -22.21 16.18
N PHE A 105 -4.13 -21.34 15.58
CA PHE A 105 -2.77 -21.02 16.02
C PHE A 105 -2.78 -20.20 17.33
N ASN A 106 -3.70 -19.27 17.52
CA ASN A 106 -3.90 -18.56 18.80
C ASN A 106 -4.10 -19.55 19.94
N ASN A 107 -5.00 -20.51 19.76
CA ASN A 107 -5.29 -21.54 20.77
C ASN A 107 -4.07 -22.45 21.04
N ARG A 108 -3.23 -22.70 20.01
CA ARG A 108 -1.98 -23.44 20.14
C ARG A 108 -0.98 -22.69 21.04
N ILE A 109 -0.70 -21.43 20.74
CA ILE A 109 0.22 -20.58 21.54
C ILE A 109 -0.27 -20.43 22.98
N ILE A 110 -1.55 -20.11 23.19
CA ILE A 110 -2.14 -19.99 24.52
C ILE A 110 -2.02 -21.29 25.32
N ARG A 111 -2.20 -22.44 24.67
CA ARG A 111 -2.07 -23.76 25.31
C ARG A 111 -0.63 -24.01 25.80
N HIS A 112 0.38 -23.73 24.98
CA HIS A 112 1.78 -23.85 25.35
C HIS A 112 2.13 -22.88 26.49
N TRP A 113 1.77 -21.61 26.36
CA TRP A 113 2.00 -20.61 27.39
C TRP A 113 1.37 -21.00 28.73
N ARG A 114 0.13 -21.45 28.75
CA ARG A 114 -0.55 -21.93 29.98
C ARG A 114 0.17 -23.11 30.63
N LYS A 115 0.68 -24.08 29.86
CA LYS A 115 1.47 -25.18 30.38
C LYS A 115 2.78 -24.69 31.02
N LEU A 116 3.44 -23.74 30.40
CA LEU A 116 4.66 -23.12 30.93
C LEU A 116 4.37 -22.33 32.20
N MET A 117 3.28 -21.56 32.25
CA MET A 117 2.85 -20.82 33.46
C MET A 117 2.49 -21.74 34.61
N ALA A 118 1.87 -22.88 34.36
CA ALA A 118 1.51 -23.83 35.41
C ALA A 118 2.74 -24.38 36.18
N THR A 119 3.89 -24.44 35.52
CA THR A 119 5.16 -24.92 36.08
C THR A 119 6.12 -23.78 36.49
N TYR A 120 5.78 -22.53 36.20
CA TYR A 120 6.56 -21.34 36.52
C TYR A 120 6.94 -21.23 37.98
N PRO A 121 6.02 -21.46 38.97
CA PRO A 121 6.37 -21.35 40.40
C PRO A 121 7.50 -22.31 40.86
N LYS A 122 7.71 -23.40 40.11
CA LYS A 122 8.78 -24.37 40.40
C LYS A 122 10.08 -24.04 39.66
N ARG A 123 9.98 -23.39 38.51
CA ARG A 123 11.14 -23.05 37.64
C ARG A 123 11.71 -21.67 37.96
N GLY A 124 10.83 -20.70 38.22
CA GLY A 124 11.20 -19.30 38.35
C GLY A 124 11.59 -18.59 37.04
N THR A 125 11.50 -19.29 35.90
CA THR A 125 11.86 -18.78 34.58
C THR A 125 10.80 -19.12 33.53
N GLY A 126 10.79 -18.40 32.40
CA GLY A 126 9.89 -18.60 31.27
C GLY A 126 8.91 -17.43 31.05
N PRO A 127 8.13 -17.46 29.99
CA PRO A 127 7.35 -16.31 29.56
C PRO A 127 6.17 -16.02 30.49
N VAL A 128 6.14 -14.83 31.07
CA VAL A 128 5.06 -14.33 31.95
C VAL A 128 4.08 -13.42 31.23
N ALA A 129 4.42 -12.95 30.01
CA ALA A 129 3.59 -12.07 29.20
C ALA A 129 3.51 -12.55 27.75
N LEU A 130 2.40 -12.19 27.10
CA LEU A 130 2.19 -12.31 25.68
C LEU A 130 1.87 -10.92 25.15
N GLU A 131 2.65 -10.43 24.19
CA GLU A 131 2.60 -9.05 23.69
C GLU A 131 2.54 -9.05 22.15
N ASP A 132 1.95 -8.00 21.57
CA ASP A 132 1.93 -7.80 20.12
C ASP A 132 3.32 -7.33 19.63
N PRO A 133 3.90 -7.94 18.57
CA PRO A 133 5.20 -7.54 18.03
C PRO A 133 5.17 -6.22 17.24
N SER A 134 3.99 -5.72 16.86
CA SER A 134 3.84 -4.54 15.99
C SER A 134 4.59 -3.30 16.48
N PRO A 135 4.62 -2.98 17.81
CA PRO A 135 5.39 -1.83 18.31
C PRO A 135 6.91 -1.92 18.07
N ILE A 136 7.41 -3.12 17.78
CA ILE A 136 8.83 -3.37 17.42
C ILE A 136 9.00 -3.41 15.92
N LEU A 137 8.19 -4.20 15.23
CA LEU A 137 8.36 -4.47 13.80
C LEU A 137 7.94 -3.31 12.89
N HIS A 138 6.84 -2.63 13.20
CA HIS A 138 6.33 -1.57 12.35
C HIS A 138 7.27 -0.35 12.23
N PRO A 139 7.92 0.12 13.32
CA PRO A 139 8.95 1.15 13.19
C PRO A 139 10.15 0.70 12.34
N MET A 140 10.52 -0.58 12.35
CA MET A 140 11.58 -1.11 11.49
C MET A 140 11.18 -1.10 10.02
N ARG A 141 9.94 -1.54 9.70
CA ARG A 141 9.40 -1.51 8.33
C ARG A 141 9.13 -0.09 7.82
N LEU A 142 8.83 0.85 8.72
CA LEU A 142 8.54 2.25 8.35
C LEU A 142 9.78 2.94 7.75
N VAL A 143 10.98 2.61 8.21
CA VAL A 143 12.24 3.18 7.72
C VAL A 143 12.94 2.15 6.85
N LYS A 144 12.85 2.32 5.54
CA LYS A 144 13.38 1.39 4.55
C LYS A 144 14.90 1.42 4.49
N THR A 145 15.50 0.25 4.44
CA THR A 145 16.94 0.07 4.18
C THR A 145 17.28 0.37 2.72
N PRO A 146 18.56 0.58 2.37
CA PRO A 146 18.97 0.76 0.98
C PRO A 146 18.57 -0.40 0.06
N GLU A 147 18.56 -1.64 0.58
CA GLU A 147 18.19 -2.84 -0.15
C GLU A 147 16.68 -2.86 -0.45
N GLU A 148 15.84 -2.52 0.53
CA GLU A 148 14.40 -2.36 0.35
C GLU A 148 14.08 -1.27 -0.67
N LEU A 149 14.74 -0.11 -0.56
CA LEU A 149 14.60 0.98 -1.52
C LEU A 149 15.00 0.60 -2.94
N ALA A 150 16.01 -0.25 -3.11
CA ALA A 150 16.39 -0.76 -4.44
C ALA A 150 15.26 -1.59 -5.08
N VAL A 151 14.56 -2.40 -4.29
CA VAL A 151 13.41 -3.18 -4.76
C VAL A 151 12.21 -2.28 -5.07
N MET A 152 11.92 -1.29 -4.20
CA MET A 152 10.85 -0.31 -4.42
C MET A 152 11.09 0.52 -5.69
N ARG A 153 12.32 0.96 -5.94
CA ARG A 153 12.69 1.64 -7.20
C ARG A 153 12.47 0.76 -8.43
N GLN A 154 12.70 -0.55 -8.31
CA GLN A 154 12.40 -1.47 -9.41
C GLN A 154 10.88 -1.63 -9.61
N ALA A 155 10.09 -1.73 -8.54
CA ALA A 155 8.63 -1.73 -8.62
C ALA A 155 8.10 -0.46 -9.29
N ALA A 156 8.58 0.72 -8.84
CA ALA A 156 8.25 2.02 -9.44
C ALA A 156 8.63 2.09 -10.93
N LYS A 157 9.82 1.61 -11.30
CA LYS A 157 10.26 1.58 -12.71
C LYS A 157 9.34 0.74 -13.60
N ILE A 158 8.87 -0.41 -13.10
CA ILE A 158 7.93 -1.27 -13.84
C ILE A 158 6.57 -0.56 -13.98
N ALA A 159 6.09 0.09 -12.91
CA ALA A 159 4.84 0.84 -12.96
C ALA A 159 4.92 2.06 -13.88
N ILE A 160 6.04 2.79 -13.90
CA ILE A 160 6.30 3.88 -14.86
C ILE A 160 6.17 3.38 -16.31
N GLU A 161 6.78 2.24 -16.64
CA GLU A 161 6.68 1.65 -17.96
C GLU A 161 5.22 1.32 -18.33
N ALA A 162 4.45 0.78 -17.37
CA ALA A 162 3.06 0.44 -17.55
C ALA A 162 2.16 1.66 -17.77
N HIS A 163 2.33 2.71 -16.97
CA HIS A 163 1.58 3.96 -17.12
C HIS A 163 1.89 4.68 -18.44
N ASN A 164 3.15 4.75 -18.83
CA ASN A 164 3.53 5.35 -20.11
C ASN A 164 2.89 4.59 -21.30
N LEU A 165 2.92 3.24 -21.25
CA LEU A 165 2.23 2.43 -22.26
C LEU A 165 0.71 2.66 -22.24
N ALA A 166 0.10 2.72 -21.04
CA ALA A 166 -1.33 2.97 -20.89
C ALA A 166 -1.75 4.30 -21.55
N MET A 167 -0.96 5.35 -21.36
CA MET A 167 -1.19 6.63 -22.02
C MET A 167 -1.13 6.51 -23.56
N GLU A 168 -0.21 5.72 -24.12
CA GLU A 168 -0.10 5.51 -25.57
C GLU A 168 -1.29 4.75 -26.15
N VAL A 169 -1.80 3.75 -25.44
CA VAL A 169 -2.84 2.85 -25.94
C VAL A 169 -4.26 3.30 -25.64
N ALA A 170 -4.46 4.17 -24.63
CA ALA A 170 -5.77 4.73 -24.30
C ALA A 170 -6.26 5.64 -25.46
N LYS A 171 -7.39 5.24 -26.08
CA LYS A 171 -7.97 5.95 -27.22
C LYS A 171 -9.50 5.84 -27.19
N PRO A 172 -10.22 6.83 -27.75
CA PRO A 172 -11.67 6.73 -27.88
C PRO A 172 -12.09 5.42 -28.55
N GLY A 173 -13.14 4.81 -28.03
CA GLY A 173 -13.69 3.54 -28.53
C GLY A 173 -13.08 2.27 -27.93
N ARG A 174 -11.93 2.35 -27.24
CA ARG A 174 -11.41 1.22 -26.44
C ARG A 174 -12.12 1.11 -25.11
N TYR A 175 -12.14 -0.09 -24.54
CA TYR A 175 -12.67 -0.34 -23.21
C TYR A 175 -11.60 -0.18 -22.12
N GLU A 176 -12.02 0.20 -20.92
CA GLU A 176 -11.14 0.37 -19.74
C GLU A 176 -10.34 -0.92 -19.45
N TYR A 177 -10.97 -2.11 -19.50
CA TYR A 177 -10.29 -3.40 -19.30
C TYR A 177 -9.21 -3.70 -20.35
N GLU A 178 -9.26 -3.12 -21.54
CA GLU A 178 -8.20 -3.31 -22.55
C GLU A 178 -6.93 -2.56 -22.15
N VAL A 179 -7.07 -1.38 -21.52
CA VAL A 179 -5.95 -0.63 -20.97
C VAL A 179 -5.40 -1.33 -19.72
N GLN A 180 -6.29 -1.82 -18.82
CA GLN A 180 -5.90 -2.64 -17.68
C GLN A 180 -5.05 -3.84 -18.11
N ALA A 181 -5.48 -4.58 -19.11
CA ALA A 181 -4.75 -5.74 -19.62
C ALA A 181 -3.33 -5.40 -20.09
N GLU A 182 -3.13 -4.23 -20.71
CA GLU A 182 -1.80 -3.77 -21.15
C GLU A 182 -0.91 -3.40 -19.95
N ILE A 183 -1.47 -2.76 -18.91
CA ILE A 183 -0.77 -2.46 -17.65
C ILE A 183 -0.30 -3.76 -16.98
N GLU A 184 -1.21 -4.70 -16.76
CA GLU A 184 -0.92 -5.97 -16.09
C GLU A 184 0.03 -6.85 -16.91
N ARG A 185 0.00 -6.76 -18.24
CA ARG A 185 0.98 -7.41 -19.11
C ARG A 185 2.39 -6.88 -18.87
N VAL A 186 2.55 -5.57 -18.65
CA VAL A 186 3.86 -4.98 -18.32
C VAL A 186 4.34 -5.50 -16.97
N PHE A 187 3.48 -5.53 -15.96
CA PHE A 187 3.82 -6.07 -14.64
C PHE A 187 4.30 -7.51 -14.76
N ALA A 188 3.48 -8.38 -15.38
CA ALA A 188 3.76 -9.80 -15.51
C ALA A 188 5.06 -10.10 -16.29
N ARG A 189 5.33 -9.40 -17.40
CA ARG A 189 6.55 -9.64 -18.20
C ARG A 189 7.84 -9.23 -17.47
N ASN A 190 7.72 -8.35 -16.48
CA ASN A 190 8.84 -7.92 -15.63
C ASN A 190 8.94 -8.71 -14.32
N GLY A 191 8.14 -9.78 -14.14
CA GLY A 191 8.14 -10.62 -12.94
C GLY A 191 7.43 -9.98 -11.74
N GLY A 192 6.63 -8.94 -11.97
CA GLY A 192 5.75 -8.32 -10.99
C GLY A 192 4.30 -8.78 -11.14
N SER A 193 3.45 -8.29 -10.27
CA SER A 193 2.00 -8.45 -10.31
C SER A 193 1.32 -7.14 -9.90
N PRO A 194 0.02 -6.97 -10.15
CA PRO A 194 -0.70 -5.85 -9.56
C PRO A 194 -0.55 -5.84 -8.03
N ALA A 195 -0.24 -4.68 -7.46
CA ALA A 195 -0.17 -4.47 -6.01
C ALA A 195 -1.56 -4.47 -5.38
N TYR A 196 -2.54 -4.03 -6.16
CA TYR A 196 -3.98 -3.97 -5.87
C TYR A 196 -4.75 -4.07 -7.19
N PRO A 197 -6.08 -4.30 -7.16
CA PRO A 197 -6.90 -4.26 -8.38
C PRO A 197 -6.77 -2.91 -9.07
N SER A 198 -6.24 -2.90 -10.30
CA SER A 198 -6.01 -1.66 -11.06
C SER A 198 -7.32 -0.92 -11.32
N ILE A 199 -7.32 0.38 -11.12
CA ILE A 199 -8.42 1.29 -11.43
C ILE A 199 -8.15 1.93 -12.79
N VAL A 200 -9.06 1.77 -13.72
CA VAL A 200 -9.02 2.39 -15.06
C VAL A 200 -10.38 3.02 -15.29
N ALA A 201 -10.53 4.30 -14.95
CA ALA A 201 -11.82 4.97 -14.81
C ALA A 201 -11.97 6.11 -15.82
N SER A 202 -12.86 5.95 -16.80
CA SER A 202 -13.13 6.97 -17.82
C SER A 202 -14.34 7.84 -17.47
N GLY A 203 -14.29 9.12 -17.83
CA GLY A 203 -15.35 10.08 -17.63
C GLY A 203 -15.84 10.14 -16.18
N GLY A 204 -17.15 10.01 -15.95
CA GLY A 204 -17.75 10.05 -14.61
C GLY A 204 -17.32 8.93 -13.66
N ASN A 205 -16.79 7.80 -14.17
CA ASN A 205 -16.27 6.72 -13.34
C ASN A 205 -15.05 7.18 -12.50
N ALA A 206 -14.29 8.17 -12.98
CA ALA A 206 -13.18 8.78 -12.26
C ALA A 206 -13.57 9.44 -10.93
N CYS A 207 -14.88 9.66 -10.70
CA CYS A 207 -15.40 10.14 -9.42
C CYS A 207 -15.67 9.02 -8.39
N ILE A 208 -15.40 7.76 -8.74
CA ILE A 208 -15.53 6.59 -7.86
C ILE A 208 -14.12 6.16 -7.44
N LEU A 209 -13.75 6.38 -6.18
CA LEU A 209 -12.37 6.25 -5.71
C LEU A 209 -11.75 4.88 -5.97
N HIS A 210 -12.51 3.80 -5.73
CA HIS A 210 -12.07 2.41 -5.93
C HIS A 210 -12.89 1.74 -7.04
N TYR A 211 -12.92 2.37 -8.22
CA TYR A 211 -13.59 1.83 -9.40
C TYR A 211 -12.76 0.70 -10.01
N VAL A 212 -13.18 -0.54 -9.83
CA VAL A 212 -12.46 -1.75 -10.30
C VAL A 212 -13.20 -2.56 -11.36
N GLU A 213 -14.40 -2.13 -11.75
CA GLU A 213 -15.20 -2.78 -12.78
C GLU A 213 -14.53 -2.70 -14.15
N ASN A 214 -13.94 -1.55 -14.49
CA ASN A 214 -13.16 -1.29 -15.71
C ASN A 214 -13.88 -1.75 -17.00
N GLN A 215 -15.19 -1.50 -17.11
CA GLN A 215 -16.02 -2.07 -18.19
C GLN A 215 -16.55 -1.02 -19.18
N SER A 216 -16.37 0.25 -18.92
CA SER A 216 -16.87 1.31 -19.78
C SER A 216 -16.03 1.46 -21.05
N GLN A 217 -16.70 1.85 -22.14
CA GLN A 217 -16.04 2.24 -23.39
C GLN A 217 -15.69 3.73 -23.31
N MET A 218 -14.39 4.04 -23.41
CA MET A 218 -13.86 5.40 -23.37
C MET A 218 -14.38 6.22 -24.57
N GLN A 219 -14.84 7.43 -24.29
CA GLN A 219 -15.34 8.36 -25.32
C GLN A 219 -14.32 9.47 -25.58
N ASP A 220 -14.44 10.08 -26.75
CA ASP A 220 -13.73 11.32 -27.02
C ASP A 220 -14.22 12.44 -26.07
N GLY A 221 -13.28 13.19 -25.48
CA GLY A 221 -13.59 14.18 -24.44
C GLY A 221 -13.63 13.64 -23.01
N ASP A 222 -13.54 12.32 -22.78
CA ASP A 222 -13.39 11.78 -21.44
C ASP A 222 -11.99 12.08 -20.86
N LEU A 223 -11.91 12.26 -19.56
CA LEU A 223 -10.68 12.02 -18.81
C LEU A 223 -10.58 10.52 -18.50
N LEU A 224 -9.36 9.99 -18.51
CA LEU A 224 -9.05 8.66 -18.02
C LEU A 224 -8.17 8.80 -16.77
N LEU A 225 -8.69 8.36 -15.63
CA LEU A 225 -7.94 8.21 -14.39
C LEU A 225 -7.46 6.75 -14.30
N ILE A 226 -6.16 6.57 -14.22
CA ILE A 226 -5.53 5.25 -13.98
C ILE A 226 -4.82 5.30 -12.65
N ASP A 227 -5.18 4.38 -11.77
CA ASP A 227 -4.53 4.14 -10.49
C ASP A 227 -4.10 2.67 -10.46
N ALA A 228 -2.78 2.45 -10.59
CA ALA A 228 -2.22 1.12 -10.77
C ALA A 228 -0.78 1.05 -10.26
N GLY A 229 -0.53 0.16 -9.32
CA GLY A 229 0.76 -0.11 -8.75
C GLY A 229 1.28 -1.51 -9.05
N CYS A 230 2.59 -1.66 -9.10
CA CYS A 230 3.29 -2.91 -9.29
C CYS A 230 3.82 -3.46 -7.96
N SER A 231 3.51 -4.71 -7.65
CA SER A 231 4.19 -5.47 -6.60
C SER A 231 5.35 -6.25 -7.21
N TYR A 232 6.57 -5.94 -6.78
CA TYR A 232 7.78 -6.62 -7.20
C TYR A 232 8.56 -7.11 -5.99
N GLN A 233 8.78 -8.42 -5.89
CA GLN A 233 9.42 -9.06 -4.73
C GLN A 233 8.80 -8.59 -3.40
N TYR A 234 7.46 -8.53 -3.33
CA TYR A 234 6.64 -8.07 -2.20
C TYR A 234 6.59 -6.56 -1.97
N TYR A 235 7.52 -5.76 -2.49
CA TYR A 235 7.47 -4.31 -2.36
C TYR A 235 6.61 -3.70 -3.46
N ASN A 236 5.85 -2.68 -3.09
CA ASN A 236 4.84 -2.08 -3.95
C ASN A 236 5.27 -0.69 -4.42
N SER A 237 4.74 -0.28 -5.58
CA SER A 237 4.60 1.09 -6.01
C SER A 237 3.12 1.45 -6.12
N ASP A 238 2.83 2.73 -6.13
CA ASP A 238 1.49 3.28 -6.22
C ASP A 238 1.50 4.54 -7.09
N ILE A 239 0.75 4.56 -8.19
CA ILE A 239 0.75 5.68 -9.13
C ILE A 239 -0.66 5.94 -9.61
N THR A 240 -1.11 7.19 -9.47
CA THR A 240 -2.28 7.66 -10.20
C THR A 240 -1.91 8.74 -11.21
N ARG A 241 -2.47 8.61 -12.43
CA ARG A 241 -2.44 9.66 -13.46
C ARG A 241 -3.82 9.84 -14.05
N THR A 242 -4.17 11.10 -14.34
CA THR A 242 -5.37 11.47 -15.06
C THR A 242 -4.99 12.22 -16.33
N PHE A 243 -5.55 11.85 -17.49
CA PHE A 243 -5.24 12.47 -18.76
C PHE A 243 -6.41 12.38 -19.75
N PRO A 244 -6.50 13.27 -20.75
CA PRO A 244 -7.60 13.24 -21.72
C PRO A 244 -7.46 12.10 -22.74
N VAL A 245 -8.50 11.30 -22.91
CA VAL A 245 -8.53 10.16 -23.86
C VAL A 245 -8.35 10.62 -25.31
N GLY A 246 -8.98 11.73 -25.69
CA GLY A 246 -8.87 12.36 -27.02
C GLY A 246 -7.63 13.24 -27.19
N GLY A 247 -6.75 13.33 -26.18
CA GLY A 247 -5.53 14.14 -26.23
C GLY A 247 -5.71 15.63 -25.93
N GLN A 248 -6.94 16.11 -25.66
CA GLN A 248 -7.24 17.51 -25.35
C GLN A 248 -8.14 17.60 -24.11
N PHE A 249 -7.77 18.45 -23.15
CA PHE A 249 -8.65 18.81 -22.04
C PHE A 249 -9.75 19.78 -22.48
N SER A 250 -10.95 19.67 -21.91
CA SER A 250 -11.85 20.81 -21.91
C SER A 250 -11.31 21.92 -21.00
N PRO A 251 -11.77 23.17 -21.13
CA PRO A 251 -11.36 24.25 -20.22
C PRO A 251 -11.64 23.92 -18.75
N GLU A 252 -12.78 23.30 -18.46
CA GLU A 252 -13.17 22.89 -17.10
C GLU A 252 -12.28 21.78 -16.57
N GLN A 253 -11.99 20.76 -17.38
CA GLN A 253 -11.11 19.65 -17.03
C GLN A 253 -9.69 20.14 -16.75
N GLN A 254 -9.13 20.99 -17.60
CA GLN A 254 -7.81 21.55 -17.43
C GLN A 254 -7.70 22.37 -16.14
N THR A 255 -8.71 23.19 -15.86
CA THR A 255 -8.73 24.01 -14.64
C THR A 255 -8.70 23.16 -13.37
N ILE A 256 -9.52 22.10 -13.30
CA ILE A 256 -9.50 21.16 -12.16
C ILE A 256 -8.18 20.41 -12.08
N TYR A 257 -7.65 19.97 -13.23
CA TYR A 257 -6.37 19.29 -13.30
C TYR A 257 -5.21 20.14 -12.76
N GLU A 258 -5.14 21.41 -13.15
CA GLU A 258 -4.10 22.35 -12.72
C GLU A 258 -4.16 22.61 -11.21
N ILE A 259 -5.37 22.69 -10.61
CA ILE A 259 -5.51 22.80 -9.16
C ILE A 259 -4.95 21.56 -8.44
N VAL A 260 -5.30 20.36 -8.93
CA VAL A 260 -4.81 19.10 -8.33
C VAL A 260 -3.30 18.97 -8.50
N LEU A 261 -2.77 19.34 -9.67
CA LEU A 261 -1.32 19.32 -9.93
C LEU A 261 -0.56 20.28 -8.99
N GLU A 262 -1.09 21.48 -8.76
CA GLU A 262 -0.49 22.42 -7.83
C GLU A 262 -0.60 21.93 -6.39
N ALA A 263 -1.74 21.36 -6.00
CA ALA A 263 -1.93 20.75 -4.68
C ALA A 263 -0.89 19.63 -4.44
N GLN A 264 -0.65 18.78 -5.45
CA GLN A 264 0.34 17.72 -5.37
C GLN A 264 1.77 18.25 -5.24
N LYS A 265 2.12 19.29 -5.99
CA LYS A 265 3.45 19.93 -5.89
C LYS A 265 3.68 20.51 -4.50
N GLN A 266 2.72 21.28 -3.98
CA GLN A 266 2.82 21.90 -2.65
C GLN A 266 2.87 20.84 -1.54
N ALA A 267 2.13 19.73 -1.69
CA ALA A 267 2.20 18.61 -0.76
C ALA A 267 3.57 17.92 -0.78
N ILE A 268 4.14 17.65 -1.96
CA ILE A 268 5.47 17.03 -2.10
C ILE A 268 6.57 17.91 -1.47
N GLU A 269 6.48 19.23 -1.56
CA GLU A 269 7.42 20.15 -0.92
C GLU A 269 7.45 20.02 0.61
N GLN A 270 6.36 19.53 1.24
CA GLN A 270 6.33 19.25 2.68
C GLN A 270 6.95 17.88 3.04
N VAL A 271 7.19 17.00 2.07
CA VAL A 271 7.78 15.68 2.32
C VAL A 271 9.31 15.83 2.51
N ARG A 272 9.70 16.15 3.75
CA ARG A 272 11.11 16.37 4.12
C ARG A 272 11.36 16.00 5.59
N PRO A 273 12.61 15.67 5.96
CA PRO A 273 12.93 15.29 7.33
C PRO A 273 12.52 16.36 8.35
N GLY A 274 12.01 15.92 9.49
CA GLY A 274 11.65 16.80 10.61
C GLY A 274 10.27 17.43 10.51
N ILE A 275 9.55 17.24 9.42
CA ILE A 275 8.18 17.74 9.22
C ILE A 275 7.17 16.72 9.73
N PRO A 276 6.09 17.14 10.43
CA PRO A 276 4.98 16.27 10.79
C PRO A 276 4.27 15.67 9.56
N TYR A 277 3.83 14.42 9.67
CA TYR A 277 3.20 13.69 8.56
C TYR A 277 2.00 14.42 7.92
N ASN A 278 1.17 15.11 8.72
CA ASN A 278 -0.03 15.79 8.21
C ASN A 278 0.25 17.00 7.32
N GLU A 279 1.42 17.62 7.41
CA GLU A 279 1.72 18.89 6.72
C GLU A 279 1.53 18.81 5.20
N HIS A 280 1.84 17.66 4.56
CA HIS A 280 1.59 17.47 3.14
C HIS A 280 0.08 17.43 2.80
N HIS A 281 -0.77 16.92 3.71
CA HIS A 281 -2.20 16.94 3.55
C HIS A 281 -2.76 18.35 3.72
N ASP A 282 -2.31 19.05 4.76
CA ASP A 282 -2.78 20.41 5.05
C ASP A 282 -2.40 21.38 3.92
N ALA A 283 -1.20 21.22 3.32
CA ALA A 283 -0.80 21.98 2.14
C ALA A 283 -1.70 21.70 0.92
N ALA A 284 -2.00 20.41 0.65
CA ALA A 284 -2.88 20.04 -0.46
C ALA A 284 -4.31 20.60 -0.27
N VAL A 285 -4.87 20.48 0.95
CA VAL A 285 -6.20 20.99 1.28
C VAL A 285 -6.30 22.48 1.05
N ARG A 286 -5.30 23.27 1.45
CA ARG A 286 -5.28 24.72 1.23
C ARG A 286 -5.37 25.08 -0.25
N VAL A 287 -4.56 24.45 -1.10
CA VAL A 287 -4.57 24.70 -2.55
C VAL A 287 -5.92 24.31 -3.17
N ILE A 288 -6.45 23.15 -2.78
CA ILE A 288 -7.75 22.67 -3.28
C ILE A 288 -8.86 23.63 -2.86
N VAL A 289 -8.91 24.07 -1.60
CA VAL A 289 -9.94 24.99 -1.11
C VAL A 289 -9.84 26.35 -1.80
N GLU A 290 -8.63 26.90 -1.98
CA GLU A 290 -8.40 28.13 -2.71
C GLU A 290 -8.93 28.03 -4.15
N GLY A 291 -8.56 26.95 -4.87
CA GLY A 291 -9.05 26.73 -6.23
C GLY A 291 -10.57 26.58 -6.33
N LEU A 292 -11.19 25.84 -5.39
CA LEU A 292 -12.65 25.69 -5.37
C LEU A 292 -13.38 27.00 -5.05
N LEU A 293 -12.79 27.88 -4.22
CA LEU A 293 -13.30 29.24 -3.95
C LEU A 293 -13.20 30.11 -5.20
N ASP A 294 -12.07 30.11 -5.90
CA ASP A 294 -11.86 30.90 -7.13
C ASP A 294 -12.83 30.49 -8.26
N LEU A 295 -13.19 29.20 -8.30
CA LEU A 295 -14.18 28.68 -9.25
C LEU A 295 -15.64 28.92 -8.83
N GLY A 296 -15.89 29.43 -7.60
CA GLY A 296 -17.22 29.59 -7.04
C GLY A 296 -17.93 28.27 -6.73
N LEU A 297 -17.17 27.17 -6.61
CA LEU A 297 -17.67 25.86 -6.17
C LEU A 297 -17.80 25.78 -4.64
N LEU A 298 -17.04 26.62 -3.93
CA LEU A 298 -17.19 26.92 -2.51
C LEU A 298 -17.31 28.44 -2.32
N SER A 299 -17.85 28.87 -1.18
CA SER A 299 -17.97 30.27 -0.81
C SER A 299 -17.79 30.45 0.70
N GLY A 300 -17.17 31.55 1.12
CA GLY A 300 -16.94 31.87 2.52
C GLY A 300 -15.48 32.11 2.85
N ASP A 301 -15.16 32.10 4.14
CA ASP A 301 -13.79 32.20 4.63
C ASP A 301 -13.05 30.86 4.47
N MET A 302 -11.82 30.91 4.00
CA MET A 302 -11.00 29.73 3.70
C MET A 302 -10.70 28.90 4.96
N ASP A 303 -10.36 29.56 6.07
CA ASP A 303 -10.00 28.86 7.28
C ASP A 303 -11.24 28.20 7.92
N GLU A 304 -12.42 28.85 7.86
CA GLU A 304 -13.70 28.25 8.28
C GLU A 304 -14.07 27.04 7.41
N ILE A 305 -13.87 27.12 6.09
CA ILE A 305 -14.13 25.99 5.16
C ILE A 305 -13.25 24.79 5.48
N ILE A 306 -11.98 25.03 5.81
CA ILE A 306 -11.03 23.97 6.17
C ILE A 306 -11.39 23.37 7.53
N GLU A 307 -11.66 24.19 8.56
CA GLU A 307 -11.99 23.74 9.91
C GLU A 307 -13.30 22.94 9.94
N GLU A 308 -14.32 23.38 9.20
CA GLU A 308 -15.61 22.71 9.10
C GLU A 308 -15.62 21.61 8.01
N GLU A 309 -14.49 21.36 7.36
CA GLU A 309 -14.31 20.34 6.32
C GLU A 309 -15.31 20.44 5.14
N LYS A 310 -15.78 21.63 4.81
CA LYS A 310 -16.76 21.87 3.73
C LYS A 310 -16.26 21.47 2.34
N TYR A 311 -14.94 21.26 2.18
CA TYR A 311 -14.30 20.78 0.95
C TYR A 311 -14.48 19.27 0.71
N LYS A 312 -14.82 18.50 1.75
CA LYS A 312 -14.89 17.02 1.68
C LYS A 312 -15.79 16.44 0.58
N PRO A 313 -16.88 17.07 0.16
CA PRO A 313 -17.65 16.58 -1.00
C PRO A 313 -16.87 16.56 -2.31
N PHE A 314 -15.78 17.32 -2.42
CA PHE A 314 -14.88 17.39 -3.57
C PHE A 314 -13.58 16.63 -3.36
N PHE A 315 -13.08 16.57 -2.13
CA PHE A 315 -11.86 15.87 -1.75
C PHE A 315 -12.07 15.16 -0.40
N MET A 316 -12.45 13.87 -0.46
CA MET A 316 -12.96 13.13 0.69
C MET A 316 -11.93 12.17 1.35
N HIS A 317 -10.75 11.97 0.74
CA HIS A 317 -9.70 11.09 1.27
C HIS A 317 -8.49 11.87 1.79
N LYS A 318 -7.54 11.18 2.39
CA LYS A 318 -6.26 11.77 2.80
C LYS A 318 -5.32 11.87 1.60
N THR A 319 -4.31 12.73 1.71
CA THR A 319 -3.36 12.98 0.63
C THR A 319 -2.28 11.91 0.51
N GLY A 320 -2.29 10.88 1.37
CA GLY A 320 -1.30 9.81 1.25
C GLY A 320 -1.34 8.81 2.40
N HIS A 321 -0.55 7.75 2.23
CA HIS A 321 -0.33 6.69 3.19
C HIS A 321 1.11 6.18 3.12
N TRP A 322 1.55 5.42 4.14
CA TRP A 322 2.84 4.72 4.07
C TRP A 322 2.80 3.66 2.99
N LEU A 323 3.94 3.46 2.33
CA LEU A 323 4.11 2.48 1.24
C LEU A 323 5.31 1.58 1.53
N GLY A 324 5.20 0.30 1.18
CA GLY A 324 6.28 -0.68 1.37
C GLY A 324 5.90 -2.10 0.96
N LEU A 325 6.02 -3.05 1.89
CA LEU A 325 5.59 -4.44 1.70
C LEU A 325 4.07 -4.56 1.53
N ASP A 326 3.33 -3.67 2.14
CA ASP A 326 1.90 -3.50 1.88
C ASP A 326 1.70 -2.16 1.15
N VAL A 327 0.67 -2.06 0.32
CA VAL A 327 0.30 -0.80 -0.35
C VAL A 327 -0.04 0.25 0.70
N HIS A 328 -0.97 -0.05 1.60
CA HIS A 328 -1.16 0.70 2.84
C HIS A 328 -0.26 0.08 3.91
N ASP A 329 1.00 0.51 3.93
CA ASP A 329 2.02 -0.10 4.79
C ASP A 329 1.85 0.28 6.25
N VAL A 330 2.47 -0.52 7.11
CA VAL A 330 2.43 -0.34 8.56
C VAL A 330 3.22 0.89 9.00
N GLY A 331 2.82 1.45 10.11
CA GLY A 331 3.42 2.61 10.74
C GLY A 331 2.37 3.46 11.43
N VAL A 332 2.75 4.08 12.53
CA VAL A 332 1.85 5.02 13.20
C VAL A 332 1.82 6.34 12.46
N TYR A 333 0.65 6.96 12.37
CA TYR A 333 0.49 8.31 11.87
C TYR A 333 0.51 9.35 12.97
N LYS A 334 0.14 8.93 14.20
CA LYS A 334 0.08 9.79 15.39
C LYS A 334 0.59 9.08 16.64
N HIS A 335 1.21 9.84 17.52
CA HIS A 335 1.56 9.47 18.89
C HIS A 335 0.62 10.20 19.87
N GLY A 336 -0.51 9.57 20.20
CA GLY A 336 -1.60 10.21 20.92
C GLY A 336 -2.48 11.08 20.02
N GLU A 337 -3.19 12.06 20.60
CA GLU A 337 -4.19 12.83 19.86
C GLU A 337 -3.59 13.95 19.02
N GLU A 338 -2.53 14.59 19.49
CA GLU A 338 -2.00 15.84 18.90
C GLU A 338 -0.66 15.68 18.16
N ASN A 339 0.12 14.63 18.47
CA ASN A 339 1.47 14.50 17.95
C ASN A 339 1.53 13.63 16.69
N TRP A 340 1.68 14.23 15.53
CA TRP A 340 1.90 13.51 14.30
C TRP A 340 3.28 12.86 14.23
N GLN A 341 3.36 11.71 13.56
CA GLN A 341 4.63 11.08 13.22
C GLN A 341 5.49 12.06 12.43
N VAL A 342 6.73 12.24 12.85
CA VAL A 342 7.69 13.10 12.16
C VAL A 342 8.36 12.30 11.04
N LEU A 343 8.42 12.88 9.86
CA LEU A 343 9.08 12.29 8.70
C LEU A 343 10.59 12.20 8.93
N GLN A 344 11.18 11.08 8.52
CA GLN A 344 12.62 10.85 8.63
C GLN A 344 13.16 10.16 7.37
N PRO A 345 14.45 10.28 7.07
CA PRO A 345 15.05 9.62 5.90
C PRO A 345 14.77 8.12 5.92
N GLY A 346 14.38 7.56 4.77
CA GLY A 346 13.97 6.16 4.62
C GLY A 346 12.47 5.94 4.74
N ASN A 347 11.65 6.93 5.13
CA ASN A 347 10.20 6.82 4.98
C ASN A 347 9.81 6.91 3.51
N VAL A 348 8.83 6.11 3.10
CA VAL A 348 8.20 6.19 1.77
C VAL A 348 6.70 6.33 1.97
N LEU A 349 6.09 7.29 1.28
CA LEU A 349 4.66 7.57 1.35
C LEU A 349 4.14 7.98 -0.03
N THR A 350 2.84 7.82 -0.25
CA THR A 350 2.16 8.37 -1.42
C THR A 350 1.82 9.84 -1.21
N VAL A 351 1.74 10.60 -2.31
CA VAL A 351 1.19 11.96 -2.35
C VAL A 351 0.19 12.05 -3.48
N GLU A 352 -1.10 12.01 -3.13
CA GLU A 352 -2.22 11.69 -4.03
C GLU A 352 -3.44 12.64 -3.88
N PRO A 353 -3.30 13.95 -3.88
CA PRO A 353 -4.49 14.80 -3.84
C PRO A 353 -5.39 14.59 -5.05
N GLY A 354 -6.69 14.84 -4.87
CA GLY A 354 -7.67 14.73 -5.96
C GLY A 354 -8.87 15.63 -5.77
N ILE A 355 -9.58 15.92 -6.87
CA ILE A 355 -10.87 16.59 -6.89
C ILE A 355 -11.83 15.71 -7.69
N TYR A 356 -13.00 15.45 -7.11
CA TYR A 356 -14.03 14.59 -7.68
C TYR A 356 -15.38 15.29 -7.67
N ILE A 357 -15.89 15.67 -8.84
CA ILE A 357 -17.17 16.35 -8.98
C ILE A 357 -18.18 15.38 -9.56
N SER A 358 -18.67 14.49 -8.71
CA SER A 358 -19.64 13.46 -9.09
C SER A 358 -20.87 14.08 -9.77
N PRO A 359 -21.43 13.43 -10.83
CA PRO A 359 -22.73 13.85 -11.38
C PRO A 359 -23.87 13.87 -10.34
N TYR A 360 -23.67 13.18 -9.22
CA TYR A 360 -24.63 13.05 -8.12
C TYR A 360 -24.19 13.84 -6.87
N ILE A 361 -23.24 14.78 -7.00
CA ILE A 361 -22.78 15.61 -5.88
C ILE A 361 -23.97 16.32 -5.25
N LYS A 362 -24.08 16.21 -3.93
CA LYS A 362 -25.15 16.87 -3.21
C LYS A 362 -24.73 18.28 -2.82
N PRO A 363 -25.63 19.27 -2.89
CA PRO A 363 -25.35 20.60 -2.37
C PRO A 363 -24.92 20.51 -0.90
N VAL A 364 -23.84 21.22 -0.56
CA VAL A 364 -23.41 21.42 0.83
C VAL A 364 -24.22 22.58 1.42
N GLU A 365 -24.72 22.42 2.64
CA GLU A 365 -25.51 23.48 3.28
C GLU A 365 -24.73 24.80 3.36
N GLY A 366 -25.32 25.86 2.88
CA GLY A 366 -24.69 27.19 2.83
C GLY A 366 -23.62 27.36 1.75
N GLN A 367 -23.46 26.40 0.83
CA GLN A 367 -22.52 26.47 -0.28
C GLN A 367 -23.26 26.61 -1.64
N PRO A 368 -22.58 27.11 -2.70
CA PRO A 368 -23.17 27.22 -4.04
C PRO A 368 -23.63 25.88 -4.61
N GLU A 369 -24.65 25.90 -5.48
CA GLU A 369 -24.97 24.76 -6.33
C GLU A 369 -23.86 24.56 -7.37
N VAL A 370 -23.47 23.29 -7.60
CA VAL A 370 -22.44 22.94 -8.59
C VAL A 370 -23.05 22.97 -9.98
N ASP A 371 -22.54 23.82 -10.87
CA ASP A 371 -22.97 23.90 -12.27
C ASP A 371 -22.66 22.56 -12.98
N ALA A 372 -23.59 22.10 -13.82
CA ALA A 372 -23.51 20.85 -14.56
C ALA A 372 -22.26 20.72 -15.45
N LYS A 373 -21.64 21.82 -15.87
CA LYS A 373 -20.39 21.83 -16.64
C LYS A 373 -19.21 21.18 -15.91
N TRP A 374 -19.26 21.13 -14.57
CA TRP A 374 -18.24 20.50 -13.73
C TRP A 374 -18.51 19.02 -13.44
N HIS A 375 -19.74 18.55 -13.68
CA HIS A 375 -20.14 17.20 -13.33
C HIS A 375 -19.35 16.13 -14.10
N GLY A 376 -18.96 15.07 -13.41
CA GLY A 376 -18.23 13.95 -14.01
C GLY A 376 -16.74 14.19 -14.16
N ILE A 377 -16.19 15.30 -13.62
CA ILE A 377 -14.76 15.55 -13.60
C ILE A 377 -14.18 14.93 -12.33
N GLY A 378 -13.34 13.90 -12.48
CA GLY A 378 -12.54 13.29 -11.42
C GLY A 378 -11.07 13.33 -11.80
N VAL A 379 -10.24 13.88 -10.92
CA VAL A 379 -8.78 14.00 -11.12
C VAL A 379 -8.07 13.58 -9.85
N ARG A 380 -7.12 12.66 -9.95
CA ARG A 380 -6.10 12.35 -8.95
C ARG A 380 -4.74 12.30 -9.61
N ILE A 381 -3.73 12.86 -8.95
CA ILE A 381 -2.33 12.80 -9.39
C ILE A 381 -1.53 12.32 -8.18
N GLU A 382 -0.85 11.19 -8.35
CA GLU A 382 -0.16 10.50 -7.26
C GLU A 382 1.24 10.11 -7.64
N ASP A 383 2.15 10.28 -6.70
CA ASP A 383 3.51 9.78 -6.79
C ASP A 383 3.94 9.13 -5.46
N ASP A 384 4.81 8.12 -5.57
CA ASP A 384 5.59 7.58 -4.46
C ASP A 384 6.74 8.53 -4.12
N VAL A 385 6.81 8.96 -2.86
CA VAL A 385 7.83 9.91 -2.42
C VAL A 385 8.66 9.31 -1.28
N LEU A 386 9.98 9.21 -1.50
CA LEU A 386 10.97 8.84 -0.50
C LEU A 386 11.46 10.09 0.23
N VAL A 387 11.43 10.07 1.56
CA VAL A 387 12.10 11.07 2.39
C VAL A 387 13.59 10.79 2.37
N THR A 388 14.37 11.72 1.82
CA THR A 388 15.84 11.71 1.86
C THR A 388 16.38 12.72 2.87
N ALA A 389 17.69 12.79 3.06
CA ALA A 389 18.31 13.81 3.92
C ALA A 389 18.11 15.24 3.38
N GLU A 390 17.97 15.38 2.06
CA GLU A 390 17.84 16.65 1.34
C GLU A 390 16.38 17.08 1.13
N GLY A 391 15.41 16.17 1.27
CA GLY A 391 13.98 16.41 1.03
C GLY A 391 13.28 15.21 0.41
N GLY A 392 12.15 15.44 -0.26
CA GLY A 392 11.40 14.41 -0.97
C GLY A 392 12.01 14.03 -2.31
N GLU A 393 12.24 12.74 -2.55
CA GLU A 393 12.60 12.19 -3.86
C GLU A 393 11.40 11.46 -4.45
N ILE A 394 10.95 11.87 -5.64
CA ILE A 394 9.83 11.24 -6.33
C ILE A 394 10.33 9.98 -7.05
N LEU A 395 9.99 8.80 -6.56
CA LEU A 395 10.39 7.51 -7.13
C LEU A 395 9.72 7.26 -8.49
N THR A 396 8.56 7.86 -8.71
CA THR A 396 7.68 7.66 -9.87
C THR A 396 7.72 8.82 -10.86
N ALA A 397 8.73 9.70 -10.79
CA ALA A 397 8.87 10.90 -11.62
C ALA A 397 8.89 10.65 -13.14
N GLY A 398 9.10 9.40 -13.59
CA GLY A 398 9.13 9.04 -15.02
C GLY A 398 7.77 8.97 -15.71
N VAL A 399 6.64 9.18 -15.00
CA VAL A 399 5.31 9.27 -15.57
C VAL A 399 4.93 10.75 -15.73
N PRO A 400 4.67 11.25 -16.96
CA PRO A 400 4.34 12.66 -17.18
C PRO A 400 3.08 13.09 -16.43
N LYS A 401 3.07 14.35 -15.98
CA LYS A 401 1.95 14.97 -15.27
C LYS A 401 1.78 16.45 -15.58
N LEU A 402 2.67 17.06 -16.36
CA LEU A 402 2.47 18.44 -16.79
C LEU A 402 1.46 18.47 -17.96
N VAL A 403 0.61 19.50 -17.99
CA VAL A 403 -0.46 19.61 -19.00
C VAL A 403 0.11 19.52 -20.42
N GLU A 404 1.26 20.20 -20.66
CA GLU A 404 1.96 20.19 -21.95
C GLU A 404 2.45 18.80 -22.40
N ASP A 405 2.71 17.90 -21.46
CA ASP A 405 3.17 16.53 -21.75
C ASP A 405 2.00 15.56 -22.03
N LEU A 406 0.77 15.93 -21.60
CA LEU A 406 -0.42 15.11 -21.71
C LEU A 406 -1.29 15.45 -22.94
N VAL A 407 -1.13 16.67 -23.47
CA VAL A 407 -1.85 17.13 -24.66
C VAL A 407 -1.17 16.54 -25.90
N ARG A 408 -1.98 16.01 -26.84
CA ARG A 408 -1.52 15.43 -28.11
C ARG A 408 -2.17 16.16 -29.29
N GLU A 409 -1.45 16.31 -30.38
CA GLU A 409 -1.96 16.86 -31.64
C GLU A 409 -2.83 15.83 -32.43
#